data_159c832cbc8fd5714759997eea5964b5
#
_entry.id   159c832cbc8fd5714759997eea5964b5
#
_cell.length_a   1.000
_cell.length_b   1.000
_cell.length_c   1.000
_cell.angle_alpha   90.00
_cell.angle_beta   90.00
_cell.angle_gamma   90.00
#
_symmetry.space_group_name_H-M   'P 1'
#
loop_
_entity.id
_entity.type
_entity.pdbx_description
1 polymer ?
#
loop_
_entity_poly.entity_id
_entity_poly.type
_entity_poly.pdbx_seq_one_letter_code
_entity_poly.pdbx_strand_id
1 'polypeptide(L)'
;MFRVHIYSGSLTLVGKSGVGQAANHQHKALECTGAAVVSDWQPRADVIHINTVLPCSFWAARRAKREGIPVIWYGHSTEADFRHSFVGSDLLAPLFKRWLCLCYNQADLILTPTPYAAGILRSYGLRPPVQPLSNGVDTDFFAPDPARRAAFRAAYGLADGEKAVISVGHFMERKGILDFIELARSLHQVRFFWFGHTDPALVPREIRQAMAAAPANLEFPGFLSQSELRDAYCGADAFLFCSHEETEGIVVLEALACGTPTLLRDIPVYDGWLTDGINVYKGRTNADLQTKLTGLLEGTLLDVTAAGRQVAEARSLPNIGRALQKIYAALPALQKRLHPALRLRRSAV
;
A
#
# COMPACT_ATOMS: atom_id res chain seq x y z
N MET A 1 19.79 -12.26 16.66
CA MET A 1 19.46 -11.97 15.26
C MET A 1 18.36 -12.92 14.85
N PHE A 2 17.18 -12.41 14.41
CA PHE A 2 16.06 -13.26 14.00
C PHE A 2 16.24 -13.75 12.57
N ARG A 3 15.87 -15.01 12.30
CA ARG A 3 15.75 -15.58 10.97
C ARG A 3 14.29 -15.56 10.57
N VAL A 4 13.97 -14.72 9.62
CA VAL A 4 12.59 -14.46 9.16
C VAL A 4 12.37 -15.07 7.79
N HIS A 5 11.38 -15.95 7.66
CA HIS A 5 10.94 -16.44 6.36
C HIS A 5 9.78 -15.58 5.87
N ILE A 6 9.98 -14.82 4.80
CA ILE A 6 8.89 -14.08 4.14
C ILE A 6 8.26 -14.99 3.09
N TYR A 7 7.04 -15.43 3.37
CA TYR A 7 6.26 -16.26 2.47
C TYR A 7 5.28 -15.40 1.68
N SER A 8 5.48 -15.33 0.40
CA SER A 8 4.65 -14.54 -0.49
C SER A 8 3.78 -15.37 -1.44
N GLY A 9 3.80 -16.69 -1.26
CA GLY A 9 3.11 -17.60 -2.17
C GLY A 9 3.69 -17.50 -3.59
N SER A 10 2.83 -17.66 -4.60
CA SER A 10 3.22 -17.43 -6.00
C SER A 10 3.32 -15.91 -6.27
N LEU A 11 4.45 -15.29 -5.91
CA LEU A 11 4.73 -13.87 -6.16
C LEU A 11 4.55 -13.47 -7.62
N THR A 12 4.74 -14.42 -8.55
CA THR A 12 4.49 -14.20 -9.98
C THR A 12 3.07 -13.73 -10.28
N LEU A 13 2.09 -14.10 -9.44
CA LEU A 13 0.68 -13.69 -9.59
C LEU A 13 0.40 -12.30 -8.99
N VAL A 14 1.18 -11.87 -8.00
CA VAL A 14 0.92 -10.63 -7.24
C VAL A 14 2.09 -9.64 -7.26
N GLY A 15 3.18 -9.96 -7.94
CA GLY A 15 4.42 -9.16 -7.94
C GLY A 15 4.27 -7.71 -8.41
N LYS A 16 3.32 -7.46 -9.32
CA LYS A 16 2.97 -6.11 -9.81
C LYS A 16 1.85 -5.44 -9.00
N SER A 17 1.44 -6.01 -7.87
CA SER A 17 0.39 -5.45 -7.00
C SER A 17 0.98 -4.79 -5.76
N GLY A 18 0.15 -4.01 -5.04
CA GLY A 18 0.53 -3.43 -3.75
C GLY A 18 0.97 -4.47 -2.71
N VAL A 19 0.43 -5.69 -2.75
CA VAL A 19 0.84 -6.80 -1.85
C VAL A 19 2.26 -7.27 -2.17
N GLY A 20 2.61 -7.38 -3.45
CA GLY A 20 3.98 -7.72 -3.88
C GLY A 20 4.98 -6.65 -3.45
N GLN A 21 4.62 -5.37 -3.61
CA GLN A 21 5.44 -4.25 -3.16
C GLN A 21 5.60 -4.26 -1.63
N ALA A 22 4.54 -4.50 -0.87
CA ALA A 22 4.61 -4.60 0.58
C ALA A 22 5.55 -5.74 1.05
N ALA A 23 5.52 -6.89 0.39
CA ALA A 23 6.45 -7.99 0.70
C ALA A 23 7.92 -7.61 0.43
N ASN A 24 8.19 -6.90 -0.66
CA ASN A 24 9.52 -6.36 -0.96
C ASN A 24 9.96 -5.32 0.08
N HIS A 25 9.05 -4.45 0.52
CA HIS A 25 9.34 -3.47 1.58
C HIS A 25 9.68 -4.17 2.90
N GLN A 26 8.95 -5.23 3.28
CA GLN A 26 9.26 -6.01 4.48
C GLN A 26 10.65 -6.66 4.39
N HIS A 27 11.01 -7.20 3.22
CA HIS A 27 12.33 -7.77 2.99
C HIS A 27 13.42 -6.73 3.23
N LYS A 28 13.37 -5.60 2.51
CA LYS A 28 14.32 -4.50 2.66
C LYS A 28 14.35 -3.94 4.09
N ALA A 29 13.19 -3.75 4.72
CA ALA A 29 13.09 -3.24 6.08
C ALA A 29 13.81 -4.15 7.10
N LEU A 30 13.72 -5.47 6.93
CA LEU A 30 14.41 -6.43 7.78
C LEU A 30 15.91 -6.44 7.51
N GLU A 31 16.33 -6.37 6.25
CA GLU A 31 17.75 -6.26 5.87
C GLU A 31 18.42 -5.02 6.49
N CYS A 32 17.74 -3.85 6.45
CA CYS A 32 18.23 -2.62 7.09
C CYS A 32 18.53 -2.78 8.59
N THR A 33 17.93 -3.77 9.26
CA THR A 33 18.11 -4.00 10.70
C THR A 33 18.96 -5.23 11.01
N GLY A 34 19.57 -5.83 9.98
CA GLY A 34 20.44 -6.98 10.11
C GLY A 34 19.72 -8.30 10.40
N ALA A 35 18.39 -8.38 10.25
CA ALA A 35 17.70 -9.67 10.33
C ALA A 35 18.07 -10.55 9.12
N ALA A 36 18.25 -11.85 9.35
CA ALA A 36 18.48 -12.78 8.27
C ALA A 36 17.13 -13.14 7.62
N VAL A 37 16.89 -12.60 6.40
CA VAL A 37 15.72 -12.97 5.61
C VAL A 37 16.04 -14.21 4.79
N VAL A 38 15.17 -15.22 4.88
CA VAL A 38 15.30 -16.49 4.17
C VAL A 38 14.16 -16.61 3.16
N SER A 39 14.51 -16.77 1.89
CA SER A 39 13.56 -16.89 0.79
C SER A 39 12.89 -18.26 0.71
N ASP A 40 13.63 -19.30 1.06
CA ASP A 40 13.15 -20.67 1.01
C ASP A 40 12.66 -21.18 2.36
N TRP A 41 11.72 -22.13 2.31
CA TRP A 41 11.23 -22.81 3.50
C TRP A 41 12.39 -23.50 4.23
N GLN A 42 12.74 -22.98 5.39
CA GLN A 42 13.73 -23.60 6.26
C GLN A 42 13.11 -23.93 7.62
N PRO A 43 13.22 -25.19 8.09
CA PRO A 43 12.71 -25.59 9.41
C PRO A 43 13.40 -24.83 10.56
N ARG A 44 14.44 -24.03 10.28
CA ARG A 44 15.19 -23.22 11.23
C ARG A 44 14.76 -21.74 11.26
N ALA A 45 13.75 -21.33 10.52
CA ALA A 45 13.21 -19.97 10.65
C ALA A 45 12.68 -19.76 12.08
N ASP A 46 12.91 -18.59 12.64
CA ASP A 46 12.41 -18.23 13.96
C ASP A 46 10.95 -17.76 13.88
N VAL A 47 10.56 -17.15 12.76
CA VAL A 47 9.20 -16.69 12.46
C VAL A 47 8.93 -16.74 10.97
N ILE A 48 7.69 -17.01 10.58
CA ILE A 48 7.22 -16.88 9.20
C ILE A 48 6.29 -15.67 9.08
N HIS A 49 6.53 -14.83 8.08
CA HIS A 49 5.62 -13.78 7.61
C HIS A 49 4.86 -14.24 6.38
N ILE A 50 3.54 -14.17 6.39
CA ILE A 50 2.68 -14.53 5.26
C ILE A 50 1.99 -13.26 4.76
N ASN A 51 2.15 -12.97 3.46
CA ASN A 51 1.66 -11.74 2.84
C ASN A 51 0.44 -11.93 1.93
N THR A 52 0.13 -13.16 1.53
CA THR A 52 -0.98 -13.46 0.62
C THR A 52 -2.02 -14.35 1.26
N VAL A 53 -3.24 -14.33 0.72
CA VAL A 53 -4.36 -15.18 1.17
C VAL A 53 -4.67 -16.30 0.18
N LEU A 54 -3.66 -16.74 -0.57
CA LEU A 54 -3.78 -17.86 -1.49
C LEU A 54 -3.91 -19.20 -0.75
N PRO A 55 -4.49 -20.25 -1.35
CA PRO A 55 -4.56 -21.57 -0.73
C PRO A 55 -3.20 -22.11 -0.25
N CYS A 56 -2.14 -21.87 -1.02
CA CYS A 56 -0.77 -22.24 -0.63
C CYS A 56 -0.31 -21.52 0.65
N SER A 57 -0.72 -20.26 0.87
CA SER A 57 -0.42 -19.50 2.09
C SER A 57 -1.10 -20.12 3.33
N PHE A 58 -2.34 -20.55 3.18
CA PHE A 58 -3.05 -21.27 4.24
C PHE A 58 -2.32 -22.57 4.64
N TRP A 59 -1.87 -23.33 3.67
CA TRP A 59 -1.13 -24.58 3.93
C TRP A 59 0.27 -24.32 4.50
N ALA A 60 0.95 -23.25 4.05
CA ALA A 60 2.22 -22.82 4.62
C ALA A 60 2.08 -22.45 6.12
N ALA A 61 1.04 -21.71 6.49
CA ALA A 61 0.73 -21.39 7.89
C ALA A 61 0.50 -22.67 8.72
N ARG A 62 -0.29 -23.60 8.21
CA ARG A 62 -0.54 -24.87 8.93
C ARG A 62 0.71 -25.72 9.09
N ARG A 63 1.58 -25.74 8.08
CA ARG A 63 2.89 -26.41 8.16
C ARG A 63 3.76 -25.76 9.22
N ALA A 64 3.89 -24.42 9.20
CA ALA A 64 4.66 -23.68 10.19
C ALA A 64 4.21 -23.99 11.63
N LYS A 65 2.89 -23.99 11.87
CA LYS A 65 2.31 -24.35 13.18
C LYS A 65 2.67 -25.77 13.64
N ARG A 66 2.63 -26.74 12.73
CA ARG A 66 3.04 -28.14 13.05
C ARG A 66 4.51 -28.22 13.44
N GLU A 67 5.37 -27.41 12.81
CA GLU A 67 6.80 -27.32 13.09
C GLU A 67 7.12 -26.39 14.28
N GLY A 68 6.08 -25.82 14.94
CA GLY A 68 6.21 -24.91 16.07
C GLY A 68 6.83 -23.56 15.69
N ILE A 69 6.76 -23.16 14.41
CA ILE A 69 7.23 -21.85 13.93
C ILE A 69 6.08 -20.85 14.09
N PRO A 70 6.28 -19.73 14.83
CA PRO A 70 5.30 -18.66 14.93
C PRO A 70 4.94 -18.06 13.57
N VAL A 71 3.65 -17.79 13.38
CA VAL A 71 3.09 -17.26 12.14
C VAL A 71 2.63 -15.82 12.35
N ILE A 72 3.21 -14.88 11.63
CA ILE A 72 2.70 -13.53 11.50
C ILE A 72 2.04 -13.42 10.11
N TRP A 73 0.77 -13.02 10.08
CA TRP A 73 0.07 -12.79 8.82
C TRP A 73 -0.10 -11.30 8.57
N TYR A 74 0.34 -10.83 7.43
CA TYR A 74 0.12 -9.45 7.05
C TYR A 74 -1.24 -9.32 6.34
N GLY A 75 -2.18 -8.66 6.99
CA GLY A 75 -3.55 -8.49 6.53
C GLY A 75 -3.66 -7.33 5.55
N HIS A 76 -3.28 -7.57 4.30
CA HIS A 76 -3.40 -6.61 3.20
C HIS A 76 -4.80 -6.52 2.62
N SER A 77 -5.61 -7.56 2.82
CA SER A 77 -6.92 -7.69 2.18
C SER A 77 -8.05 -7.64 3.20
N THR A 78 -9.10 -6.92 2.87
CA THR A 78 -10.38 -6.86 3.59
C THR A 78 -11.52 -7.19 2.65
N GLU A 79 -12.73 -7.42 3.18
CA GLU A 79 -13.93 -7.54 2.35
C GLU A 79 -14.23 -6.24 1.60
N ALA A 80 -14.06 -5.09 2.27
CA ALA A 80 -14.30 -3.77 1.68
C ALA A 80 -13.34 -3.50 0.51
N ASP A 81 -12.05 -3.79 0.68
CA ASP A 81 -11.04 -3.63 -0.36
C ASP A 81 -11.26 -4.58 -1.57
N PHE A 82 -11.93 -5.72 -1.37
CA PHE A 82 -12.24 -6.66 -2.42
C PHE A 82 -13.47 -6.25 -3.25
N ARG A 83 -14.43 -5.54 -2.63
CA ARG A 83 -15.61 -5.00 -3.34
C ARG A 83 -15.19 -3.98 -4.40
N HIS A 84 -15.97 -3.87 -5.46
CA HIS A 84 -15.74 -2.92 -6.57
C HIS A 84 -14.34 -2.99 -7.19
N SER A 85 -13.65 -4.14 -7.04
CA SER A 85 -12.31 -4.34 -7.59
C SER A 85 -12.31 -4.92 -9.01
N PHE A 86 -13.25 -5.83 -9.30
CA PHE A 86 -13.40 -6.47 -10.62
C PHE A 86 -14.81 -7.03 -10.80
N VAL A 87 -15.11 -7.46 -12.03
CA VAL A 87 -16.43 -8.01 -12.38
C VAL A 87 -16.78 -9.19 -11.46
N GLY A 88 -17.89 -9.09 -10.74
CA GLY A 88 -18.40 -10.12 -9.83
C GLY A 88 -17.82 -10.12 -8.43
N SER A 89 -16.90 -9.19 -8.09
CA SER A 89 -16.29 -9.11 -6.75
C SER A 89 -17.33 -8.89 -5.64
N ASP A 90 -18.38 -8.12 -5.89
CA ASP A 90 -19.40 -7.83 -4.88
C ASP A 90 -20.19 -9.07 -4.47
N LEU A 91 -20.51 -9.94 -5.42
CA LEU A 91 -21.18 -11.23 -5.16
C LEU A 91 -20.29 -12.18 -4.37
N LEU A 92 -18.98 -12.18 -4.64
CA LEU A 92 -18.01 -13.07 -4.00
C LEU A 92 -17.49 -12.53 -2.66
N ALA A 93 -17.69 -11.25 -2.34
CA ALA A 93 -17.12 -10.62 -1.15
C ALA A 93 -17.46 -11.33 0.18
N PRO A 94 -18.70 -11.80 0.45
CA PRO A 94 -18.99 -12.52 1.69
C PRO A 94 -18.25 -13.87 1.79
N LEU A 95 -18.07 -14.57 0.69
CA LEU A 95 -17.30 -15.82 0.64
C LEU A 95 -15.82 -15.53 0.84
N PHE A 96 -15.31 -14.49 0.22
CA PHE A 96 -13.93 -14.04 0.39
C PHE A 96 -13.65 -13.66 1.85
N LYS A 97 -14.55 -12.94 2.52
CA LYS A 97 -14.44 -12.65 3.96
C LYS A 97 -14.30 -13.92 4.80
N ARG A 98 -15.14 -14.95 4.54
CA ARG A 98 -15.03 -16.23 5.24
C ARG A 98 -13.66 -16.89 5.02
N TRP A 99 -13.16 -16.83 3.79
CA TRP A 99 -11.83 -17.31 3.45
C TRP A 99 -10.73 -16.52 4.17
N LEU A 100 -10.82 -15.19 4.22
CA LEU A 100 -9.90 -14.35 4.99
C LEU A 100 -9.89 -14.76 6.47
N CYS A 101 -11.05 -14.96 7.08
CA CYS A 101 -11.15 -15.40 8.47
C CYS A 101 -10.49 -16.78 8.69
N LEU A 102 -10.62 -17.72 7.75
CA LEU A 102 -9.95 -19.02 7.83
C LEU A 102 -8.43 -18.86 7.76
N CYS A 103 -7.93 -18.04 6.86
CA CYS A 103 -6.50 -17.73 6.71
C CYS A 103 -5.95 -17.04 7.97
N TYR A 104 -6.51 -15.91 8.33
CA TYR A 104 -6.01 -15.07 9.42
C TYR A 104 -6.06 -15.77 10.79
N ASN A 105 -7.03 -16.65 11.03
CA ASN A 105 -7.08 -17.46 12.24
C ASN A 105 -5.98 -18.53 12.35
N GLN A 106 -5.13 -18.69 11.31
CA GLN A 106 -3.91 -19.51 11.43
C GLN A 106 -2.73 -18.74 12.03
N ALA A 107 -2.79 -17.42 12.13
CA ALA A 107 -1.71 -16.60 12.66
C ALA A 107 -1.59 -16.67 14.19
N ASP A 108 -0.44 -16.30 14.72
CA ASP A 108 -0.21 -15.96 16.13
C ASP A 108 -0.35 -14.43 16.35
N LEU A 109 -0.12 -13.66 15.29
CA LEU A 109 -0.31 -12.22 15.23
C LEU A 109 -0.71 -11.82 13.81
N ILE A 110 -1.64 -10.88 13.68
CA ILE A 110 -1.99 -10.25 12.42
C ILE A 110 -1.44 -8.83 12.44
N LEU A 111 -0.63 -8.47 11.43
CA LEU A 111 -0.24 -7.10 11.15
C LEU A 111 -1.10 -6.56 10.01
N THR A 112 -1.40 -5.28 10.02
CA THR A 112 -2.13 -4.61 8.93
C THR A 112 -1.69 -3.15 8.85
N PRO A 113 -1.74 -2.48 7.68
CA PRO A 113 -0.99 -1.24 7.50
C PRO A 113 -1.42 -0.07 8.38
N THR A 114 -2.71 0.04 8.71
CA THR A 114 -3.26 1.21 9.40
C THR A 114 -4.17 0.85 10.58
N PRO A 115 -4.40 1.77 11.52
CA PRO A 115 -5.43 1.60 12.56
C PRO A 115 -6.83 1.34 11.99
N TYR A 116 -7.18 1.98 10.87
CA TYR A 116 -8.44 1.76 10.15
C TYR A 116 -8.58 0.30 9.69
N ALA A 117 -7.61 -0.21 8.95
CA ALA A 117 -7.60 -1.61 8.51
C ALA A 117 -7.60 -2.59 9.69
N ALA A 118 -6.89 -2.25 10.79
CA ALA A 118 -6.94 -3.03 12.03
C ALA A 118 -8.34 -3.05 12.65
N GLY A 119 -9.06 -1.94 12.63
CA GLY A 119 -10.45 -1.84 13.06
C GLY A 119 -11.37 -2.77 12.27
N ILE A 120 -11.23 -2.76 10.93
CA ILE A 120 -11.98 -3.66 10.04
C ILE A 120 -11.68 -5.13 10.38
N LEU A 121 -10.42 -5.52 10.47
CA LEU A 121 -10.06 -6.92 10.75
C LEU A 121 -10.50 -7.37 12.15
N ARG A 122 -10.44 -6.50 13.15
CA ARG A 122 -10.99 -6.80 14.50
C ARG A 122 -12.49 -7.06 14.47
N SER A 123 -13.23 -6.34 13.63
CA SER A 123 -14.68 -6.56 13.46
C SER A 123 -15.05 -7.93 12.89
N TYR A 124 -14.07 -8.66 12.33
CA TYR A 124 -14.30 -10.03 11.80
C TYR A 124 -14.32 -11.12 12.88
N GLY A 125 -14.09 -10.76 14.15
CA GLY A 125 -14.06 -11.73 15.24
C GLY A 125 -12.89 -12.71 15.18
N LEU A 126 -11.74 -12.26 14.70
CA LEU A 126 -10.52 -13.07 14.59
C LEU A 126 -9.95 -13.39 15.96
N ARG A 127 -9.37 -14.59 16.11
CA ARG A 127 -8.77 -15.03 17.38
C ARG A 127 -7.40 -14.39 17.66
N PRO A 128 -6.50 -14.27 16.66
CA PRO A 128 -5.21 -13.64 16.88
C PRO A 128 -5.37 -12.13 17.13
N PRO A 129 -4.46 -11.53 17.92
CA PRO A 129 -4.39 -10.08 18.04
C PRO A 129 -4.09 -9.43 16.68
N VAL A 130 -4.66 -8.23 16.46
CA VAL A 130 -4.44 -7.43 15.25
C VAL A 130 -3.74 -6.14 15.64
N GLN A 131 -2.58 -5.87 15.03
CA GLN A 131 -1.79 -4.67 15.28
C GLN A 131 -1.54 -3.89 13.99
N PRO A 132 -1.63 -2.54 14.01
CA PRO A 132 -1.26 -1.73 12.87
C PRO A 132 0.27 -1.63 12.77
N LEU A 133 0.77 -1.79 11.56
CA LEU A 133 2.17 -1.51 11.18
C LEU A 133 2.20 -1.16 9.69
N SER A 134 2.65 0.04 9.35
CA SER A 134 2.77 0.51 7.97
C SER A 134 3.59 -0.45 7.09
N ASN A 135 3.26 -0.52 5.80
CA ASN A 135 4.09 -1.21 4.81
C ASN A 135 5.45 -0.52 4.60
N GLY A 136 5.53 0.75 5.00
CA GLY A 136 6.72 1.56 4.85
C GLY A 136 6.98 2.04 3.42
N VAL A 137 7.99 2.86 3.30
CA VAL A 137 8.49 3.39 2.02
C VAL A 137 10.01 3.53 2.05
N ASP A 138 10.65 3.29 0.91
CA ASP A 138 12.09 3.46 0.72
C ASP A 138 12.36 4.96 0.48
N THR A 139 12.61 5.70 1.56
CA THR A 139 12.82 7.17 1.53
C THR A 139 14.18 7.60 0.96
N ASP A 140 15.10 6.67 0.79
CA ASP A 140 16.37 6.91 0.10
C ASP A 140 16.19 6.78 -1.41
N PHE A 141 15.38 5.83 -1.84
CA PHE A 141 15.01 5.66 -3.24
C PHE A 141 13.99 6.70 -3.68
N PHE A 142 12.86 6.84 -2.99
CA PHE A 142 11.86 7.88 -3.23
C PHE A 142 12.27 9.15 -2.50
N ALA A 143 12.93 10.05 -3.21
CA ALA A 143 13.40 11.33 -2.70
C ALA A 143 13.25 12.40 -3.78
N PRO A 144 13.07 13.67 -3.41
CA PRO A 144 13.04 14.78 -4.38
C PRO A 144 14.32 14.82 -5.21
N ASP A 145 14.18 14.93 -6.52
CA ASP A 145 15.32 14.92 -7.44
C ASP A 145 14.99 15.76 -8.69
N PRO A 146 15.62 16.94 -8.86
CA PRO A 146 15.40 17.82 -10.01
C PRO A 146 15.75 17.18 -11.35
N ALA A 147 16.76 16.29 -11.39
CA ALA A 147 17.14 15.61 -12.63
C ALA A 147 16.05 14.63 -13.09
N ARG A 148 15.39 13.94 -12.14
CA ARG A 148 14.25 13.07 -12.42
C ARG A 148 13.02 13.85 -12.85
N ARG A 149 12.80 15.02 -12.25
CA ARG A 149 11.77 15.94 -12.73
C ARG A 149 11.97 16.30 -14.20
N ALA A 150 13.19 16.68 -14.57
CA ALA A 150 13.51 17.00 -15.96
C ALA A 150 13.32 15.77 -16.89
N ALA A 151 13.75 14.59 -16.45
CA ALA A 151 13.61 13.36 -17.22
C ALA A 151 12.14 13.00 -17.50
N PHE A 152 11.27 13.06 -16.49
CA PHE A 152 9.82 12.84 -16.65
C PHE A 152 9.22 13.85 -17.64
N ARG A 153 9.48 15.15 -17.44
CA ARG A 153 8.93 16.20 -18.28
C ARG A 153 9.36 16.06 -19.74
N ALA A 154 10.62 15.70 -19.97
CA ALA A 154 11.12 15.42 -21.31
C ALA A 154 10.47 14.17 -21.93
N ALA A 155 10.34 13.08 -21.17
CA ALA A 155 9.75 11.82 -21.66
C ALA A 155 8.28 11.99 -22.09
N TYR A 156 7.52 12.87 -21.43
CA TYR A 156 6.10 13.13 -21.74
C TYR A 156 5.88 14.42 -22.54
N GLY A 157 6.95 15.06 -23.03
CA GLY A 157 6.85 16.25 -23.87
C GLY A 157 6.16 17.43 -23.18
N LEU A 158 6.33 17.58 -21.85
CA LEU A 158 5.74 18.67 -21.09
C LEU A 158 6.54 19.96 -21.32
N ALA A 159 5.86 20.99 -21.82
CA ALA A 159 6.44 22.31 -22.02
C ALA A 159 6.73 23.02 -20.69
N ASP A 160 7.58 24.07 -20.75
CA ASP A 160 7.83 24.90 -19.60
C ASP A 160 6.53 25.57 -19.10
N GLY A 161 6.28 25.47 -17.81
CA GLY A 161 5.06 26.01 -17.19
C GLY A 161 3.81 25.11 -17.33
N GLU A 162 3.81 24.12 -18.21
CA GLU A 162 2.70 23.17 -18.33
C GLU A 162 2.56 22.33 -17.05
N LYS A 163 1.35 22.22 -16.54
CA LYS A 163 1.06 21.50 -15.28
C LYS A 163 0.75 20.03 -15.55
N ALA A 164 1.34 19.15 -14.74
CA ALA A 164 1.15 17.71 -14.82
C ALA A 164 0.59 17.15 -13.50
N VAL A 165 -0.52 16.43 -13.59
CA VAL A 165 -1.17 15.73 -12.48
C VAL A 165 -1.09 14.23 -12.73
N ILE A 166 -0.62 13.47 -11.76
CA ILE A 166 -0.50 12.03 -11.87
C ILE A 166 -1.35 11.29 -10.87
N SER A 167 -1.77 10.07 -11.21
CA SER A 167 -2.32 9.06 -10.31
C SER A 167 -1.70 7.71 -10.60
N VAL A 168 -1.73 6.81 -9.61
CA VAL A 168 -1.15 5.47 -9.73
C VAL A 168 -2.10 4.43 -9.17
N GLY A 169 -2.46 3.42 -9.97
CA GLY A 169 -3.34 2.36 -9.50
C GLY A 169 -3.87 1.45 -10.61
N HIS A 170 -4.51 0.37 -10.19
CA HIS A 170 -5.26 -0.48 -11.11
C HIS A 170 -6.50 0.24 -11.65
N PHE A 171 -6.99 -0.18 -12.82
CA PHE A 171 -8.22 0.33 -13.43
C PHE A 171 -9.44 -0.29 -12.73
N MET A 172 -9.78 0.26 -11.56
CA MET A 172 -10.86 -0.21 -10.68
C MET A 172 -11.70 0.98 -10.22
N GLU A 173 -13.00 0.76 -10.06
CA GLU A 173 -13.94 1.78 -9.57
C GLU A 173 -13.50 2.35 -8.22
N ARG A 174 -13.19 1.47 -7.27
CA ARG A 174 -12.74 1.89 -5.93
C ARG A 174 -11.45 2.71 -5.92
N LYS A 175 -10.63 2.65 -6.97
CA LYS A 175 -9.43 3.50 -7.12
C LYS A 175 -9.76 4.90 -7.62
N GLY A 176 -11.02 5.19 -7.95
CA GLY A 176 -11.49 6.51 -8.35
C GLY A 176 -11.06 6.92 -9.76
N ILE A 177 -10.88 5.93 -10.66
CA ILE A 177 -10.48 6.23 -12.05
C ILE A 177 -11.54 7.08 -12.77
N LEU A 178 -12.83 6.86 -12.48
CA LEU A 178 -13.94 7.65 -13.08
C LEU A 178 -13.88 9.09 -12.60
N ASP A 179 -13.62 9.31 -11.30
CA ASP A 179 -13.45 10.64 -10.73
C ASP A 179 -12.23 11.37 -11.33
N PHE A 180 -11.12 10.65 -11.52
CA PHE A 180 -9.93 11.22 -12.15
C PHE A 180 -10.19 11.66 -13.60
N ILE A 181 -10.93 10.86 -14.37
CA ILE A 181 -11.35 11.21 -15.75
C ILE A 181 -12.24 12.45 -15.75
N GLU A 182 -13.18 12.56 -14.79
CA GLU A 182 -14.06 13.73 -14.65
C GLU A 182 -13.26 15.00 -14.33
N LEU A 183 -12.32 14.92 -13.39
CA LEU A 183 -11.44 16.04 -13.03
C LEU A 183 -10.54 16.46 -14.19
N ALA A 184 -10.03 15.51 -14.98
CA ALA A 184 -9.28 15.83 -16.19
C ALA A 184 -10.14 16.57 -17.25
N ARG A 185 -11.42 16.22 -17.40
CA ARG A 185 -12.35 16.98 -18.27
C ARG A 185 -12.58 18.39 -17.79
N SER A 186 -12.65 18.59 -16.47
CA SER A 186 -12.89 19.91 -15.88
C SER A 186 -11.68 20.85 -15.98
N LEU A 187 -10.46 20.29 -16.07
CA LEU A 187 -9.19 21.03 -16.07
C LEU A 187 -8.42 20.77 -17.38
N HIS A 188 -9.01 21.11 -18.51
CA HIS A 188 -8.52 20.79 -19.86
C HIS A 188 -7.14 21.40 -20.19
N GLN A 189 -6.70 22.43 -19.46
CA GLN A 189 -5.38 23.07 -19.61
C GLN A 189 -4.26 22.34 -18.84
N VAL A 190 -4.58 21.28 -18.06
CA VAL A 190 -3.64 20.51 -17.25
C VAL A 190 -3.46 19.14 -17.88
N ARG A 191 -2.23 18.63 -17.93
CA ARG A 191 -1.95 17.26 -18.39
C ARG A 191 -2.17 16.28 -17.25
N PHE A 192 -2.93 15.24 -17.53
CA PHE A 192 -3.24 14.17 -16.57
C PHE A 192 -2.65 12.86 -17.04
N PHE A 193 -2.09 12.08 -16.09
CA PHE A 193 -1.52 10.76 -16.36
C PHE A 193 -1.98 9.77 -15.29
N TRP A 194 -2.57 8.67 -15.75
CA TRP A 194 -2.88 7.54 -14.86
C TRP A 194 -1.94 6.39 -15.16
N PHE A 195 -1.07 6.06 -14.21
CA PHE A 195 -0.12 4.96 -14.30
C PHE A 195 -0.66 3.71 -13.64
N GLY A 196 -0.55 2.59 -14.33
CA GLY A 196 -0.97 1.28 -13.85
C GLY A 196 -1.47 0.39 -14.97
N HIS A 197 -1.75 -0.85 -14.62
CA HIS A 197 -2.25 -1.83 -15.57
C HIS A 197 -3.23 -2.78 -14.88
N THR A 198 -4.27 -3.14 -15.59
CA THR A 198 -5.20 -4.21 -15.21
C THR A 198 -5.50 -5.03 -16.46
N ASP A 199 -5.55 -6.34 -16.34
CA ASP A 199 -5.93 -7.19 -17.45
C ASP A 199 -7.29 -6.71 -18.01
N PRO A 200 -7.40 -6.40 -19.31
CA PRO A 200 -8.64 -5.88 -19.91
C PRO A 200 -9.87 -6.76 -19.65
N ALA A 201 -9.68 -8.08 -19.45
CA ALA A 201 -10.77 -9.00 -19.14
C ALA A 201 -11.35 -8.76 -17.72
N LEU A 202 -10.57 -8.19 -16.80
CA LEU A 202 -10.99 -7.90 -15.43
C LEU A 202 -11.55 -6.48 -15.26
N VAL A 203 -11.30 -5.58 -16.22
CA VAL A 203 -11.76 -4.19 -16.15
C VAL A 203 -13.25 -4.12 -16.45
N PRO A 204 -14.09 -3.54 -15.56
CA PRO A 204 -15.51 -3.35 -15.82
C PRO A 204 -15.80 -2.58 -17.12
N ARG A 205 -16.90 -2.93 -17.79
CA ARG A 205 -17.26 -2.32 -19.06
C ARG A 205 -17.37 -0.80 -18.99
N GLU A 206 -17.94 -0.29 -17.91
CA GLU A 206 -18.10 1.14 -17.67
C GLU A 206 -16.74 1.86 -17.66
N ILE A 207 -15.77 1.33 -16.93
CA ILE A 207 -14.41 1.90 -16.87
C ILE A 207 -13.75 1.87 -18.24
N ARG A 208 -13.87 0.77 -19.00
CA ARG A 208 -13.31 0.69 -20.36
C ARG A 208 -13.92 1.74 -21.29
N GLN A 209 -15.24 1.96 -21.19
CA GLN A 209 -15.94 2.99 -21.97
C GLN A 209 -15.50 4.40 -21.56
N ALA A 210 -15.38 4.67 -20.27
CA ALA A 210 -14.93 5.96 -19.77
C ALA A 210 -13.47 6.26 -20.18
N MET A 211 -12.59 5.27 -20.15
CA MET A 211 -11.20 5.40 -20.63
C MET A 211 -11.14 5.65 -22.14
N ALA A 212 -11.96 4.95 -22.92
CA ALA A 212 -12.03 5.16 -24.38
C ALA A 212 -12.60 6.55 -24.75
N ALA A 213 -13.42 7.14 -23.88
CA ALA A 213 -13.99 8.49 -24.03
C ALA A 213 -13.26 9.54 -23.17
N ALA A 214 -12.04 9.26 -22.75
CA ALA A 214 -11.25 10.18 -21.94
C ALA A 214 -10.93 11.48 -22.70
N PRO A 215 -10.80 12.61 -22.03
CA PRO A 215 -10.42 13.86 -22.66
C PRO A 215 -8.97 13.82 -23.18
N ALA A 216 -8.67 14.64 -24.20
CA ALA A 216 -7.36 14.64 -24.87
C ALA A 216 -6.16 14.98 -23.97
N ASN A 217 -6.41 15.63 -22.84
CA ASN A 217 -5.40 15.97 -21.84
C ASN A 217 -5.13 14.85 -20.80
N LEU A 218 -5.74 13.66 -20.93
CA LEU A 218 -5.55 12.51 -20.07
C LEU A 218 -4.95 11.34 -20.84
N GLU A 219 -3.85 10.83 -20.33
CA GLU A 219 -3.13 9.67 -20.88
C GLU A 219 -3.10 8.49 -19.89
N PHE A 220 -3.06 7.27 -20.45
CA PHE A 220 -2.90 6.00 -19.73
C PHE A 220 -1.64 5.28 -20.21
N PRO A 221 -0.44 5.70 -19.78
CA PRO A 221 0.82 5.15 -20.33
C PRO A 221 1.08 3.68 -19.93
N GLY A 222 0.26 3.14 -19.02
CA GLY A 222 0.41 1.77 -18.55
C GLY A 222 1.24 1.64 -17.28
N PHE A 223 1.82 0.44 -17.08
CA PHE A 223 2.62 0.13 -15.89
C PHE A 223 4.03 0.72 -16.02
N LEU A 224 4.48 1.40 -14.99
CA LEU A 224 5.83 1.93 -14.86
C LEU A 224 6.69 1.05 -13.94
N SER A 225 7.97 0.95 -14.24
CA SER A 225 8.97 0.45 -13.30
C SER A 225 9.09 1.39 -12.09
N GLN A 226 9.68 0.91 -10.99
CA GLN A 226 9.91 1.74 -9.79
C GLN A 226 10.72 3.01 -10.11
N SER A 227 11.71 2.92 -11.01
CA SER A 227 12.52 4.07 -11.42
C SER A 227 11.71 5.10 -12.19
N GLU A 228 10.92 4.67 -13.17
CA GLU A 228 10.03 5.55 -13.95
C GLU A 228 8.93 6.16 -13.07
N LEU A 229 8.42 5.39 -12.10
CA LEU A 229 7.43 5.87 -11.14
C LEU A 229 8.02 6.96 -10.22
N ARG A 230 9.26 6.80 -9.77
CA ARG A 230 9.99 7.84 -9.06
C ARG A 230 10.14 9.11 -9.93
N ASP A 231 10.46 8.94 -11.21
CA ASP A 231 10.56 10.07 -12.14
C ASP A 231 9.22 10.79 -12.27
N ALA A 232 8.11 10.04 -12.34
CA ALA A 232 6.76 10.59 -12.40
C ALA A 232 6.38 11.37 -11.12
N TYR A 233 6.68 10.83 -9.93
CA TYR A 233 6.45 11.57 -8.68
C TYR A 233 7.28 12.85 -8.61
N CYS A 234 8.57 12.79 -8.94
CA CYS A 234 9.42 13.99 -8.93
C CYS A 234 8.98 15.00 -10.01
N GLY A 235 8.44 14.52 -11.14
CA GLY A 235 8.12 15.34 -12.32
C GLY A 235 6.76 16.02 -12.27
N ALA A 236 5.81 15.46 -11.54
CA ALA A 236 4.45 15.97 -11.43
C ALA A 236 4.37 17.25 -10.59
N ASP A 237 3.38 18.08 -10.89
CA ASP A 237 3.02 19.25 -10.09
C ASP A 237 2.00 18.90 -8.99
N ALA A 238 1.28 17.77 -9.13
CA ALA A 238 0.46 17.19 -8.08
C ALA A 238 0.29 15.67 -8.28
N PHE A 239 0.23 14.95 -7.17
CA PHE A 239 -0.27 13.58 -7.09
C PHE A 239 -1.71 13.63 -6.60
N LEU A 240 -2.64 13.19 -7.45
CA LEU A 240 -4.07 13.16 -7.15
C LEU A 240 -4.53 11.72 -6.97
N PHE A 241 -5.05 11.37 -5.78
CA PHE A 241 -5.47 10.02 -5.47
C PHE A 241 -6.94 9.97 -5.05
N CYS A 242 -7.80 9.61 -5.97
CA CYS A 242 -9.26 9.61 -5.82
C CYS A 242 -9.82 8.32 -5.21
N SER A 243 -8.98 7.45 -4.62
CA SER A 243 -9.41 6.14 -4.13
C SER A 243 -10.50 6.26 -3.05
N HIS A 244 -11.54 5.42 -3.17
CA HIS A 244 -12.67 5.36 -2.23
C HIS A 244 -12.43 4.40 -1.07
N GLU A 245 -11.52 3.43 -1.23
CA GLU A 245 -11.18 2.45 -0.20
C GLU A 245 -9.72 2.02 -0.33
N GLU A 246 -9.01 2.02 0.79
CA GLU A 246 -7.61 1.63 0.91
C GLU A 246 -7.35 0.92 2.24
N THR A 247 -6.30 0.12 2.28
CA THR A 247 -5.72 -0.35 3.55
C THR A 247 -4.60 0.55 4.06
N GLU A 248 -3.88 1.24 3.15
CA GLU A 248 -2.89 2.30 3.44
C GLU A 248 -2.70 3.24 2.25
N GLY A 249 -2.39 2.68 1.06
CA GLY A 249 -1.95 3.44 -0.12
C GLY A 249 -0.44 3.66 -0.13
N ILE A 250 0.36 2.62 -0.45
CA ILE A 250 1.83 2.72 -0.56
C ILE A 250 2.23 3.85 -1.52
N VAL A 251 1.50 4.01 -2.62
CA VAL A 251 1.72 5.07 -3.63
C VAL A 251 1.59 6.49 -3.03
N VAL A 252 0.78 6.66 -1.98
CA VAL A 252 0.69 7.94 -1.23
C VAL A 252 2.00 8.18 -0.48
N LEU A 253 2.54 7.16 0.19
CA LEU A 253 3.82 7.28 0.89
C LEU A 253 4.97 7.57 -0.08
N GLU A 254 4.96 6.96 -1.27
CA GLU A 254 5.95 7.20 -2.33
C GLU A 254 5.89 8.66 -2.84
N ALA A 255 4.69 9.19 -3.10
CA ALA A 255 4.49 10.57 -3.51
C ALA A 255 4.97 11.56 -2.42
N LEU A 256 4.60 11.32 -1.16
CA LEU A 256 5.05 12.12 -0.01
C LEU A 256 6.57 12.08 0.16
N ALA A 257 7.19 10.92 0.00
CA ALA A 257 8.63 10.74 0.07
C ALA A 257 9.37 11.53 -1.02
N CYS A 258 8.82 11.59 -2.23
CA CYS A 258 9.33 12.42 -3.33
C CYS A 258 9.06 13.93 -3.15
N GLY A 259 8.32 14.34 -2.12
CA GLY A 259 7.94 15.74 -1.91
C GLY A 259 6.92 16.23 -2.94
N THR A 260 6.15 15.33 -3.55
CA THR A 260 5.12 15.69 -4.52
C THR A 260 3.91 16.30 -3.79
N PRO A 261 3.39 17.48 -4.21
CA PRO A 261 2.14 18.01 -3.68
C PRO A 261 1.03 16.98 -3.81
N THR A 262 0.44 16.57 -2.68
CA THR A 262 -0.46 15.41 -2.62
C THR A 262 -1.87 15.81 -2.25
N LEU A 263 -2.84 15.46 -3.10
CA LEU A 263 -4.27 15.65 -2.90
C LEU A 263 -4.98 14.31 -2.91
N LEU A 264 -5.73 14.02 -1.86
CA LEU A 264 -6.37 12.74 -1.62
C LEU A 264 -7.88 12.88 -1.49
N ARG A 265 -8.62 11.83 -1.83
CA ARG A 265 -9.98 11.70 -1.32
C ARG A 265 -9.95 11.54 0.19
N ASP A 266 -10.82 12.31 0.89
CA ASP A 266 -10.94 12.23 2.35
C ASP A 266 -11.69 10.96 2.73
N ILE A 267 -10.94 9.91 3.07
CA ILE A 267 -11.44 8.60 3.49
C ILE A 267 -10.81 8.17 4.82
N PRO A 268 -11.50 7.33 5.61
CA PRO A 268 -11.10 7.00 6.99
C PRO A 268 -9.72 6.37 7.17
N VAL A 269 -9.16 5.76 6.14
CA VAL A 269 -7.82 5.16 6.20
C VAL A 269 -6.73 6.18 6.52
N TYR A 270 -6.95 7.45 6.20
CA TYR A 270 -6.00 8.54 6.41
C TYR A 270 -6.14 9.23 7.76
N ASP A 271 -7.14 8.88 8.56
CA ASP A 271 -7.38 9.50 9.86
C ASP A 271 -6.21 9.22 10.83
N GLY A 272 -5.81 10.26 11.54
CA GLY A 272 -4.76 10.19 12.56
C GLY A 272 -3.33 10.22 12.01
N TRP A 273 -3.11 10.26 10.68
CA TRP A 273 -1.77 10.36 10.12
C TRP A 273 -1.63 11.29 8.91
N LEU A 274 -2.71 11.55 8.16
CA LEU A 274 -2.76 12.57 7.12
C LEU A 274 -3.85 13.59 7.46
N THR A 275 -3.46 14.85 7.56
CA THR A 275 -4.34 15.95 7.97
C THR A 275 -4.39 16.99 6.86
N ASP A 276 -5.61 17.35 6.46
CA ASP A 276 -5.89 18.35 5.42
C ASP A 276 -5.26 19.71 5.76
N GLY A 277 -4.53 20.29 4.81
CA GLY A 277 -3.87 21.58 4.94
C GLY A 277 -2.65 21.60 5.87
N ILE A 278 -2.22 20.42 6.39
CA ILE A 278 -1.05 20.31 7.27
C ILE A 278 0.07 19.50 6.61
N ASN A 279 -0.24 18.31 6.09
CA ASN A 279 0.75 17.44 5.46
C ASN A 279 0.30 16.84 4.12
N VAL A 280 -0.98 17.00 3.79
CA VAL A 280 -1.60 16.72 2.49
C VAL A 280 -2.79 17.68 2.30
N TYR A 281 -3.40 17.65 1.12
CA TYR A 281 -4.74 18.18 0.92
C TYR A 281 -5.74 17.04 0.76
N LYS A 282 -6.98 17.23 1.26
CA LYS A 282 -8.04 16.22 1.18
C LYS A 282 -9.35 16.83 0.70
N GLY A 283 -10.10 16.14 -0.17
CA GLY A 283 -11.43 16.55 -0.63
C GLY A 283 -12.42 15.40 -0.56
N ARG A 284 -13.67 15.68 -0.17
CA ARG A 284 -14.73 14.66 -0.04
C ARG A 284 -15.45 14.41 -1.36
N THR A 285 -15.63 15.45 -2.14
CA THR A 285 -16.32 15.43 -3.42
C THR A 285 -15.36 15.77 -4.57
N ASN A 286 -15.77 15.50 -5.80
CA ASN A 286 -14.99 15.92 -6.98
C ASN A 286 -14.89 17.45 -7.07
N ALA A 287 -15.92 18.18 -6.63
CA ALA A 287 -15.88 19.65 -6.56
C ALA A 287 -14.81 20.14 -5.53
N ASP A 288 -14.72 19.51 -4.35
CA ASP A 288 -13.68 19.83 -3.38
C ASP A 288 -12.28 19.53 -3.94
N LEU A 289 -12.12 18.34 -4.57
CA LEU A 289 -10.87 17.93 -5.20
C LEU A 289 -10.47 18.91 -6.31
N GLN A 290 -11.43 19.32 -7.19
CA GLN A 290 -11.17 20.28 -8.24
C GLN A 290 -10.69 21.63 -7.68
N THR A 291 -11.39 22.17 -6.68
CA THR A 291 -11.05 23.45 -6.05
C THR A 291 -9.64 23.41 -5.46
N LYS A 292 -9.32 22.36 -4.70
CA LYS A 292 -8.01 22.22 -4.08
C LYS A 292 -6.90 21.92 -5.10
N LEU A 293 -7.20 21.13 -6.13
CA LEU A 293 -6.23 20.88 -7.20
C LEU A 293 -5.88 22.15 -7.95
N THR A 294 -6.88 22.98 -8.28
CA THR A 294 -6.65 24.28 -8.89
C THR A 294 -5.77 25.15 -8.01
N GLY A 295 -6.09 25.27 -6.71
CA GLY A 295 -5.29 26.05 -5.78
C GLY A 295 -3.85 25.55 -5.61
N LEU A 296 -3.63 24.24 -5.64
CA LEU A 296 -2.28 23.65 -5.63
C LEU A 296 -1.48 24.02 -6.89
N LEU A 297 -2.10 23.90 -8.07
CA LEU A 297 -1.45 24.15 -9.35
C LEU A 297 -1.17 25.64 -9.59
N GLU A 298 -2.00 26.52 -9.05
CA GLU A 298 -1.84 27.98 -9.10
C GLU A 298 -0.93 28.52 -7.98
N GLY A 299 -0.57 27.69 -7.00
CA GLY A 299 0.27 28.10 -5.86
C GLY A 299 -0.46 29.03 -4.87
N THR A 300 -1.79 28.98 -4.82
CA THR A 300 -2.61 29.76 -3.87
C THR A 300 -2.79 29.06 -2.53
N LEU A 301 -2.52 27.76 -2.45
CA LEU A 301 -2.50 27.00 -1.22
C LEU A 301 -1.09 26.94 -0.60
N LEU A 302 -1.03 26.74 0.71
CA LEU A 302 0.24 26.58 1.42
C LEU A 302 1.02 25.36 0.93
N ASP A 303 2.33 25.48 0.85
CA ASP A 303 3.19 24.32 0.59
C ASP A 303 3.30 23.47 1.86
N VAL A 304 2.71 22.27 1.81
CA VAL A 304 2.72 21.28 2.90
C VAL A 304 3.62 20.08 2.61
N THR A 305 4.38 20.11 1.52
CA THR A 305 5.18 18.98 1.04
C THR A 305 6.26 18.55 2.01
N ALA A 306 6.90 19.50 2.69
CA ALA A 306 7.91 19.18 3.72
C ALA A 306 7.29 18.41 4.90
N ALA A 307 6.10 18.80 5.37
CA ALA A 307 5.39 18.08 6.42
C ALA A 307 4.89 16.71 5.94
N GLY A 308 4.44 16.61 4.67
CA GLY A 308 4.11 15.34 4.04
C GLY A 308 5.31 14.38 3.99
N ARG A 309 6.48 14.88 3.61
CA ARG A 309 7.72 14.09 3.58
C ARG A 309 8.09 13.56 4.98
N GLN A 310 7.94 14.35 6.04
CA GLN A 310 8.16 13.89 7.42
C GLN A 310 7.27 12.69 7.78
N VAL A 311 6.02 12.65 7.28
CA VAL A 311 5.13 11.50 7.46
C VAL A 311 5.69 10.24 6.79
N ALA A 312 6.25 10.37 5.58
CA ALA A 312 6.91 9.27 4.88
C ALA A 312 8.20 8.82 5.62
N GLU A 313 9.01 9.75 6.07
CA GLU A 313 10.26 9.49 6.83
C GLU A 313 9.98 8.73 8.15
N ALA A 314 8.92 9.08 8.85
CA ALA A 314 8.47 8.33 10.02
C ALA A 314 8.11 6.87 9.71
N ARG A 315 7.75 6.59 8.44
CA ARG A 315 7.41 5.26 7.91
C ARG A 315 8.50 4.69 6.99
N SER A 316 9.73 5.18 7.10
CA SER A 316 10.86 4.66 6.32
C SER A 316 11.12 3.18 6.61
N LEU A 317 11.66 2.46 5.63
CA LEU A 317 11.95 1.02 5.78
C LEU A 317 12.82 0.70 7.00
N PRO A 318 13.86 1.49 7.38
CA PRO A 318 14.59 1.27 8.62
C PRO A 318 13.72 1.39 9.88
N ASN A 319 12.76 2.33 9.89
CA ASN A 319 11.82 2.48 11.01
C ASN A 319 10.88 1.27 11.13
N ILE A 320 10.36 0.79 10.01
CA ILE A 320 9.51 -0.41 9.95
C ILE A 320 10.30 -1.64 10.40
N GLY A 321 11.55 -1.80 9.95
CA GLY A 321 12.39 -2.91 10.38
C GLY A 321 12.64 -2.93 11.89
N ARG A 322 12.91 -1.76 12.49
CA ARG A 322 13.03 -1.64 13.96
C ARG A 322 11.73 -1.99 14.70
N ALA A 323 10.58 -1.58 14.14
CA ALA A 323 9.29 -1.93 14.71
C ALA A 323 9.01 -3.44 14.62
N LEU A 324 9.32 -4.08 13.49
CA LEU A 324 9.22 -5.52 13.32
C LEU A 324 10.08 -6.29 14.32
N GLN A 325 11.33 -5.87 14.53
CA GLN A 325 12.19 -6.52 15.54
C GLN A 325 11.62 -6.44 16.96
N LYS A 326 11.03 -5.27 17.34
CA LYS A 326 10.35 -5.13 18.64
C LYS A 326 9.13 -6.05 18.74
N ILE A 327 8.36 -6.17 17.67
CA ILE A 327 7.20 -7.08 17.60
C ILE A 327 7.65 -8.53 17.77
N TYR A 328 8.71 -8.96 17.08
CA TYR A 328 9.26 -10.32 17.24
C TYR A 328 9.73 -10.59 18.66
N ALA A 329 10.48 -9.66 19.24
CA ALA A 329 10.96 -9.79 20.61
C ALA A 329 9.81 -9.89 21.64
N ALA A 330 8.68 -9.26 21.38
CA ALA A 330 7.49 -9.29 22.23
C ALA A 330 6.55 -10.48 21.96
N LEU A 331 6.73 -11.22 20.86
CA LEU A 331 5.79 -12.28 20.45
C LEU A 331 5.88 -13.50 21.39
N PRO A 332 4.81 -13.82 22.16
CA PRO A 332 4.89 -14.90 23.16
C PRO A 332 5.20 -16.28 22.56
N ALA A 333 4.72 -16.55 21.34
CA ALA A 333 4.99 -17.80 20.64
C ALA A 333 6.48 -17.95 20.30
N LEU A 334 7.13 -16.85 19.90
CA LEU A 334 8.56 -16.84 19.60
C LEU A 334 9.42 -16.96 20.87
N GLN A 335 9.04 -16.25 21.95
CA GLN A 335 9.72 -16.36 23.23
C GLN A 335 9.68 -17.79 23.78
N LYS A 336 8.52 -18.48 23.70
CA LYS A 336 8.39 -19.89 24.08
C LYS A 336 9.29 -20.81 23.26
N ARG A 337 9.50 -20.48 21.98
CA ARG A 337 10.37 -21.26 21.07
C ARG A 337 11.86 -21.05 21.39
N LEU A 338 12.28 -19.81 21.62
CA LEU A 338 13.68 -19.46 21.89
C LEU A 338 14.13 -19.82 23.31
N HIS A 339 13.20 -19.86 24.26
CA HIS A 339 13.46 -20.14 25.66
C HIS A 339 12.62 -21.32 26.19
N PRO A 340 12.92 -22.59 25.80
CA PRO A 340 12.12 -23.76 26.22
C PRO A 340 11.97 -23.93 27.74
N ALA A 341 12.93 -23.45 28.51
CA ALA A 341 12.91 -23.50 29.97
C ALA A 341 11.74 -22.68 30.61
N LEU A 342 11.20 -21.70 29.91
CA LEU A 342 10.00 -20.98 30.34
C LEU A 342 8.71 -21.83 30.27
N ARG A 343 8.74 -22.98 29.59
CA ARG A 343 7.61 -23.94 29.55
C ARG A 343 7.40 -24.62 30.91
N LEU A 344 8.46 -24.87 31.69
CA LEU A 344 8.36 -25.65 32.92
C LEU A 344 7.88 -24.86 34.15
N ARG A 345 7.88 -23.52 34.11
CA ARG A 345 7.46 -22.70 35.28
C ARG A 345 5.95 -22.43 35.37
N ARG A 346 5.16 -22.68 34.31
CA ARG A 346 3.70 -22.46 34.30
C ARG A 346 2.85 -23.74 34.45
N SER A 347 3.47 -24.92 34.46
CA SER A 347 2.79 -26.19 34.73
C SER A 347 2.96 -26.64 36.22
N ALA A 348 3.50 -25.77 37.07
CA ALA A 348 3.75 -26.05 38.50
C ALA A 348 3.07 -25.03 39.41
N VAL A 349 1.92 -24.47 38.96
CA VAL A 349 0.98 -23.72 39.85
C VAL A 349 -0.44 -24.17 39.59
#